data_69938efcfaaa075de05c98e2a1cfc2c5
#
_entry.id   69938efcfaaa075de05c98e2a1cfc2c5
#
_cell.length_a   1.000
_cell.length_b   1.000
_cell.length_c   1.000
_cell.angle_alpha   90.00
_cell.angle_beta   90.00
_cell.angle_gamma   90.00
#
_symmetry.space_group_name_H-M   'P 1'
#
loop_
_entity.id
_entity.type
_entity.pdbx_description
1 polymer ?
#
loop_
_entity_poly.entity_id
_entity_poly.type
_entity_poly.pdbx_seq_one_letter_code
_entity_poly.pdbx_strand_id
1 'polypeptide(L)'
;MSCILSIDTSTNVCSVAVSQDGACIFSKEDFEGPNHAVNLGVYVDEAMSFADSHAIPLDAVAVSSGPGSYTGLRIGASMAKGICYGQNLKLIAVPTLELMAVPVLLREEVEEGALLCPMLDARRMDCLLYTSDAADERSSV
;
A
#
# COMPACT_ATOMS: atom_id res chain seq x y z
N MET A 1 -6.02 -1.74 -20.92
CA MET A 1 -6.61 -1.50 -19.58
C MET A 1 -5.63 -1.99 -18.53
N SER A 2 -5.38 -1.18 -17.51
CA SER A 2 -4.46 -1.57 -16.44
C SER A 2 -5.23 -1.97 -15.18
N CYS A 3 -4.98 -3.19 -14.69
CA CYS A 3 -5.60 -3.74 -13.50
C CYS A 3 -4.52 -4.05 -12.47
N ILE A 4 -4.65 -3.48 -11.29
CA ILE A 4 -3.65 -3.57 -10.25
C ILE A 4 -4.30 -4.11 -8.97
N LEU A 5 -3.70 -5.15 -8.40
CA LEU A 5 -3.98 -5.60 -7.05
C LEU A 5 -3.09 -4.81 -6.09
N SER A 6 -3.67 -4.12 -5.14
CA SER A 6 -2.95 -3.29 -4.18
C SER A 6 -3.05 -3.87 -2.78
N ILE A 7 -1.92 -3.92 -2.09
CA ILE A 7 -1.79 -4.46 -0.73
C ILE A 7 -1.11 -3.42 0.15
N ASP A 8 -1.72 -3.08 1.27
CA ASP A 8 -1.12 -2.22 2.27
C ASP A 8 -1.25 -2.84 3.66
N THR A 9 -0.11 -3.13 4.25
CA THR A 9 0.04 -3.68 5.62
C THR A 9 1.06 -2.88 6.42
N SER A 10 1.28 -1.62 6.03
CA SER A 10 2.29 -0.75 6.64
C SER A 10 1.90 -0.25 8.04
N THR A 11 0.60 -0.29 8.38
CA THR A 11 0.07 0.15 9.67
C THR A 11 -0.73 -0.98 10.32
N ASN A 12 -1.51 -0.65 11.35
CA ASN A 12 -2.44 -1.61 11.97
C ASN A 12 -3.62 -1.98 11.06
N VAL A 13 -3.85 -1.20 10.03
CA VAL A 13 -4.89 -1.49 9.03
C VAL A 13 -4.32 -2.43 7.99
N CYS A 14 -5.05 -3.51 7.70
CA CYS A 14 -4.78 -4.40 6.58
C CYS A 14 -5.76 -4.07 5.47
N SER A 15 -5.26 -3.70 4.30
CA SER A 15 -6.13 -3.37 3.18
C SER A 15 -5.68 -4.02 1.89
N VAL A 16 -6.66 -4.45 1.10
CA VAL A 16 -6.48 -5.03 -0.22
C VAL A 16 -7.50 -4.38 -1.16
N ALA A 17 -7.06 -4.01 -2.33
CA ALA A 17 -7.94 -3.41 -3.34
C ALA A 17 -7.58 -3.89 -4.74
N VAL A 18 -8.57 -3.89 -5.61
CA VAL A 18 -8.37 -4.06 -7.06
C VAL A 18 -8.80 -2.79 -7.74
N SER A 19 -7.93 -2.24 -8.57
CA SER A 19 -8.24 -1.08 -9.38
C SER A 19 -8.13 -1.39 -10.86
N GLN A 20 -8.99 -0.76 -11.64
CA GLN A 20 -8.99 -0.83 -13.10
C GLN A 20 -9.00 0.59 -13.65
N ASP A 21 -7.98 0.93 -14.44
CA ASP A 21 -7.80 2.26 -15.03
C ASP A 21 -7.93 3.41 -14.02
N GLY A 22 -7.39 3.22 -12.83
CA GLY A 22 -7.41 4.21 -11.76
C GLY A 22 -8.67 4.22 -10.90
N ALA A 23 -9.68 3.44 -11.23
CA ALA A 23 -10.90 3.31 -10.43
C ALA A 23 -10.84 2.07 -9.54
N CYS A 24 -11.12 2.23 -8.25
CA CYS A 24 -11.21 1.12 -7.32
C CYS A 24 -12.52 0.36 -7.55
N ILE A 25 -12.43 -0.92 -7.91
CA ILE A 25 -13.59 -1.77 -8.19
C ILE A 25 -13.83 -2.82 -7.11
N PHE A 26 -12.87 -3.07 -6.24
CA PHE A 26 -12.98 -3.97 -5.09
C PHE A 26 -12.08 -3.46 -3.98
N SER A 27 -12.56 -3.49 -2.74
CA SER A 27 -11.69 -3.20 -1.59
C SER A 27 -12.16 -3.95 -0.34
N LYS A 28 -11.21 -4.34 0.47
CA LYS A 28 -11.40 -4.91 1.81
C LYS A 28 -10.42 -4.26 2.76
N GLU A 29 -10.90 -3.90 3.94
CA GLU A 29 -10.11 -3.27 4.99
C GLU A 29 -10.44 -3.89 6.33
N ASP A 30 -9.41 -4.04 7.18
CA ASP A 30 -9.56 -4.45 8.57
C ASP A 30 -8.84 -3.46 9.47
N PHE A 31 -9.60 -2.84 10.36
CA PHE A 31 -9.10 -1.85 11.32
C PHE A 31 -8.90 -2.42 12.72
N GLU A 32 -9.25 -3.68 12.95
CA GLU A 32 -9.38 -4.23 14.31
C GLU A 32 -8.08 -4.80 14.89
N GLY A 33 -6.96 -4.71 14.20
CA GLY A 33 -5.74 -5.07 14.88
C GLY A 33 -4.74 -5.95 14.13
N PRO A 34 -3.82 -6.59 14.86
CA PRO A 34 -2.55 -7.09 14.29
C PRO A 34 -2.66 -8.43 13.55
N ASN A 35 -3.80 -8.80 13.02
CA ASN A 35 -4.02 -10.10 12.37
C ASN A 35 -3.72 -10.08 10.86
N HIS A 36 -2.69 -9.32 10.44
CA HIS A 36 -2.36 -9.15 9.02
C HIS A 36 -2.09 -10.47 8.31
N ALA A 37 -1.41 -11.40 8.95
CA ALA A 37 -1.08 -12.68 8.34
C ALA A 37 -2.31 -13.51 7.98
N VAL A 38 -3.34 -13.49 8.82
CA VAL A 38 -4.58 -14.23 8.60
C VAL A 38 -5.49 -13.50 7.62
N ASN A 39 -5.72 -12.21 7.86
CA ASN A 39 -6.69 -11.43 7.10
C ASN A 39 -6.20 -11.12 5.69
N LEU A 40 -4.91 -10.89 5.51
CA LEU A 40 -4.35 -10.61 4.19
C LEU A 40 -4.59 -11.76 3.21
N GLY A 41 -4.35 -13.00 3.65
CA GLY A 41 -4.58 -14.18 2.82
C GLY A 41 -6.02 -14.30 2.36
N VAL A 42 -6.97 -14.09 3.28
CA VAL A 42 -8.41 -14.12 2.99
C VAL A 42 -8.80 -13.01 2.01
N TYR A 43 -8.35 -11.79 2.26
CA TYR A 43 -8.70 -10.64 1.44
C TYR A 43 -8.09 -10.71 0.03
N VAL A 44 -6.86 -11.20 -0.08
CA VAL A 44 -6.23 -11.44 -1.38
C VAL A 44 -6.97 -12.51 -2.17
N ASP A 45 -7.36 -13.60 -1.51
CA ASP A 45 -8.13 -14.65 -2.15
C ASP A 45 -9.48 -14.14 -2.65
N GLU A 46 -10.18 -13.35 -1.85
CA GLU A 46 -11.43 -12.69 -2.25
C GLU A 46 -11.22 -11.73 -3.43
N ALA A 47 -10.15 -10.93 -3.40
CA ALA A 47 -9.84 -9.99 -4.47
C ALA A 47 -9.52 -10.70 -5.79
N MET A 48 -8.74 -11.76 -5.73
CA MET A 48 -8.39 -12.55 -6.91
C MET A 48 -9.60 -13.31 -7.47
N SER A 49 -10.43 -13.84 -6.60
CA SER A 49 -11.69 -14.48 -7.00
C SER A 49 -12.65 -13.49 -7.66
N PHE A 50 -12.70 -12.26 -7.14
CA PHE A 50 -13.47 -11.18 -7.75
C PHE A 50 -12.96 -10.87 -9.17
N ALA A 51 -11.65 -10.72 -9.34
CA ALA A 51 -11.05 -10.46 -10.64
C ALA A 51 -11.34 -11.61 -11.64
N ASP A 52 -11.19 -12.86 -11.19
CA ASP A 52 -11.43 -14.02 -12.03
C ASP A 52 -12.91 -14.12 -12.44
N SER A 53 -13.84 -13.90 -11.51
CA SER A 53 -15.28 -13.98 -11.79
C SER A 53 -15.77 -12.90 -12.76
N HIS A 54 -15.06 -11.76 -12.83
CA HIS A 54 -15.36 -10.66 -13.74
C HIS A 54 -14.48 -10.65 -14.98
N ALA A 55 -13.67 -11.72 -15.17
CA ALA A 55 -12.75 -11.84 -16.30
C ALA A 55 -11.78 -10.65 -16.42
N ILE A 56 -11.27 -10.17 -15.29
CA ILE A 56 -10.34 -9.04 -15.20
C ILE A 56 -8.92 -9.59 -15.04
N PRO A 57 -8.06 -9.53 -16.07
CA PRO A 57 -6.68 -9.98 -15.93
C PRO A 57 -5.88 -8.93 -15.12
N LEU A 58 -5.18 -9.39 -14.10
CA LEU A 58 -4.27 -8.53 -13.33
C LEU A 58 -2.97 -8.30 -14.11
N ASP A 59 -2.49 -7.08 -14.11
CA ASP A 59 -1.24 -6.69 -14.76
C ASP A 59 -0.08 -6.56 -13.78
N ALA A 60 -0.37 -6.15 -12.55
CA ALA A 60 0.64 -5.91 -11.54
C ALA A 60 0.06 -6.05 -10.13
N VAL A 61 0.96 -6.22 -9.17
CA VAL A 61 0.66 -6.11 -7.75
C VAL A 61 1.44 -4.93 -7.17
N ALA A 62 0.75 -4.02 -6.51
CA ALA A 62 1.34 -2.90 -5.79
C ALA A 62 1.35 -3.20 -4.29
N VAL A 63 2.43 -2.85 -3.63
CA VAL A 63 2.58 -3.06 -2.19
C VAL A 63 3.29 -1.88 -1.54
N SER A 64 2.85 -1.50 -0.34
CA SER A 64 3.55 -0.51 0.46
C SER A 64 4.94 -1.03 0.84
N SER A 65 5.97 -0.23 0.54
CA SER A 65 7.37 -0.65 0.68
C SER A 65 8.06 -0.12 1.94
N GLY A 66 7.36 0.65 2.74
CA GLY A 66 7.89 1.27 3.93
C GLY A 66 8.12 2.77 3.76
N PRO A 67 8.33 3.46 4.88
CA PRO A 67 8.39 2.97 6.25
C PRO A 67 7.04 2.47 6.78
N GLY A 68 7.07 1.74 7.89
CA GLY A 68 5.86 1.24 8.54
C GLY A 68 6.16 0.09 9.49
N SER A 69 5.12 -0.64 9.89
CA SER A 69 5.23 -1.81 10.73
C SER A 69 6.17 -2.85 10.12
N TYR A 70 7.22 -3.21 10.84
CA TYR A 70 8.22 -4.17 10.36
C TYR A 70 7.58 -5.52 9.98
N THR A 71 6.78 -6.07 10.88
CA THR A 71 6.08 -7.34 10.64
C THR A 71 5.06 -7.20 9.51
N GLY A 72 4.27 -6.13 9.51
CA GLY A 72 3.26 -5.88 8.49
C GLY A 72 3.87 -5.73 7.10
N LEU A 73 4.94 -4.97 6.96
CA LEU A 73 5.64 -4.80 5.68
C LEU A 73 6.20 -6.12 5.14
N ARG A 74 6.73 -6.98 6.01
CA ARG A 74 7.22 -8.29 5.60
C ARG A 74 6.11 -9.21 5.11
N ILE A 75 4.98 -9.21 5.80
CA ILE A 75 3.80 -10.01 5.40
C ILE A 75 3.30 -9.54 4.03
N GLY A 76 3.10 -8.25 3.86
CA GLY A 76 2.64 -7.68 2.59
C GLY A 76 3.61 -7.94 1.43
N ALA A 77 4.89 -7.70 1.64
CA ALA A 77 5.92 -7.94 0.63
C ALA A 77 6.02 -9.41 0.23
N SER A 78 5.97 -10.33 1.19
CA SER A 78 6.01 -11.76 0.92
C SER A 78 4.81 -12.22 0.11
N MET A 79 3.61 -11.75 0.44
CA MET A 79 2.39 -12.04 -0.29
C MET A 79 2.47 -11.51 -1.72
N ALA A 80 2.85 -10.23 -1.88
CA ALA A 80 2.96 -9.60 -3.19
C ALA A 80 3.97 -10.31 -4.10
N LYS A 81 5.14 -10.63 -3.56
CA LYS A 81 6.18 -11.36 -4.31
C LYS A 81 5.73 -12.76 -4.71
N GLY A 82 5.03 -13.47 -3.82
CA GLY A 82 4.50 -14.79 -4.11
C GLY A 82 3.47 -14.77 -5.24
N ILE A 83 2.56 -13.82 -5.24
CA ILE A 83 1.56 -13.64 -6.30
C ILE A 83 2.24 -13.30 -7.63
N CYS A 84 3.15 -12.34 -7.62
CA CYS A 84 3.87 -11.93 -8.83
C CYS A 84 4.67 -13.08 -9.44
N TYR A 85 5.35 -13.86 -8.61
CA TYR A 85 6.10 -15.02 -9.06
C TYR A 85 5.17 -16.10 -9.66
N GLY A 86 4.09 -16.42 -8.95
CA GLY A 86 3.14 -17.47 -9.36
C GLY A 86 2.36 -17.15 -10.62
N GLN A 87 2.02 -15.88 -10.84
CA GLN A 87 1.21 -15.44 -11.97
C GLN A 87 1.99 -14.63 -13.02
N ASN A 88 3.29 -14.53 -12.87
CA ASN A 88 4.15 -13.76 -13.77
C ASN A 88 3.70 -12.30 -13.91
N LEU A 89 3.40 -11.65 -12.79
CA LEU A 89 2.98 -10.27 -12.72
C LEU A 89 4.14 -9.35 -12.32
N LYS A 90 4.00 -8.08 -12.63
CA LYS A 90 4.94 -7.04 -12.21
C LYS A 90 4.68 -6.65 -10.76
N LEU A 91 5.75 -6.39 -10.01
CA LEU A 91 5.68 -5.87 -8.65
C LEU A 91 5.95 -4.37 -8.66
N ILE A 92 5.06 -3.61 -8.01
CA ILE A 92 5.20 -2.17 -7.86
C ILE A 92 5.39 -1.88 -6.36
N ALA A 93 6.54 -1.34 -5.99
CA ALA A 93 6.80 -0.89 -4.64
C ALA A 93 6.39 0.58 -4.50
N VAL A 94 5.48 0.87 -3.56
CA VAL A 94 4.99 2.22 -3.31
C VAL A 94 5.48 2.69 -1.95
N PRO A 95 6.30 3.75 -1.88
CA PRO A 95 6.74 4.29 -0.60
C PRO A 95 5.56 4.74 0.26
N THR A 96 5.55 4.35 1.52
CA THR A 96 4.41 4.58 2.42
C THR A 96 4.12 6.07 2.61
N LEU A 97 5.15 6.90 2.72
CA LEU A 97 4.98 8.34 2.91
C LEU A 97 4.38 9.02 1.67
N GLU A 98 4.74 8.58 0.48
CA GLU A 98 4.09 9.04 -0.76
C GLU A 98 2.64 8.59 -0.81
N LEU A 99 2.37 7.36 -0.41
CA LEU A 99 1.02 6.82 -0.33
C LEU A 99 0.12 7.64 0.61
N MET A 100 0.69 8.19 1.68
CA MET A 100 -0.04 9.07 2.60
C MET A 100 -0.31 10.45 2.01
N ALA A 101 0.62 11.01 1.24
CA ALA A 101 0.53 12.36 0.70
C ALA A 101 -0.41 12.46 -0.50
N VAL A 102 -0.40 11.48 -1.40
CA VAL A 102 -1.16 11.52 -2.66
C VAL A 102 -2.67 11.67 -2.44
N PRO A 103 -3.33 10.95 -1.52
CA PRO A 103 -4.76 11.15 -1.28
C PRO A 103 -5.12 12.56 -0.82
N VAL A 104 -4.26 13.20 -0.05
CA VAL A 104 -4.46 14.57 0.39
C VAL A 104 -4.41 15.52 -0.81
N LEU A 105 -3.45 15.35 -1.70
CA LEU A 105 -3.34 16.15 -2.92
C LEU A 105 -4.54 15.99 -3.85
N LEU A 106 -5.14 14.80 -3.89
CA LEU A 106 -6.25 14.50 -4.79
C LEU A 106 -7.63 14.91 -4.23
N ARG A 107 -7.79 14.94 -2.91
CA ARG A 107 -9.09 15.11 -2.26
C ARG A 107 -9.31 16.47 -1.62
N GLU A 108 -8.23 17.11 -1.22
CA GLU A 108 -8.27 18.37 -0.49
C GLU A 108 -7.72 19.51 -1.34
N GLU A 109 -8.28 20.71 -1.13
CA GLU A 109 -7.71 21.92 -1.69
C GLU A 109 -6.44 22.25 -0.92
N VAL A 110 -5.31 22.05 -1.55
CA VAL A 110 -4.01 22.43 -0.99
C VAL A 110 -3.65 23.80 -1.56
N GLU A 111 -3.30 24.74 -0.69
CA GLU A 111 -2.90 26.07 -1.12
C GLU A 111 -1.67 26.01 -2.04
N GLU A 112 -1.63 26.87 -3.05
CA GLU A 112 -0.50 26.95 -3.96
C GLU A 112 0.77 27.29 -3.18
N GLY A 113 1.81 26.50 -3.39
CA GLY A 113 3.08 26.63 -2.67
C GLY A 113 3.13 25.93 -1.30
N ALA A 114 2.05 25.30 -0.86
CA ALA A 114 2.07 24.51 0.36
C ALA A 114 2.93 23.25 0.21
N LEU A 115 3.65 22.92 1.27
CA LEU A 115 4.46 21.71 1.34
C LEU A 115 3.73 20.64 2.18
N LEU A 116 3.62 19.45 1.63
CA LEU A 116 3.13 18.31 2.39
C LEU A 116 4.32 17.57 3.00
N CYS A 117 4.22 17.30 4.29
CA CYS A 117 5.27 16.63 5.04
C CYS A 117 4.68 15.36 5.70
N PRO A 118 4.57 14.24 4.95
CA PRO A 118 4.07 13.01 5.52
C PRO A 118 5.06 12.44 6.52
N MET A 119 4.55 12.01 7.68
CA MET A 119 5.35 11.50 8.77
C MET A 119 4.69 10.29 9.39
N LEU A 120 5.49 9.35 9.87
CA LEU A 120 5.07 8.21 10.65
C LEU A 120 5.74 8.20 12.01
N ASP A 121 4.96 7.90 13.05
CA ASP A 121 5.49 7.69 14.39
C ASP A 121 6.34 6.43 14.42
N ALA A 122 7.62 6.59 14.73
CA ALA A 122 8.58 5.49 14.85
C ALA A 122 8.80 5.02 16.28
N ARG A 123 7.93 5.46 17.20
CA ARG A 123 8.00 5.22 18.64
C ARG A 123 9.18 5.94 19.31
N ARG A 124 9.21 5.99 20.63
CA ARG A 124 10.27 6.63 21.43
C ARG A 124 10.54 8.09 21.06
N MET A 125 9.48 8.83 20.68
CA MET A 125 9.58 10.22 20.23
C MET A 125 10.29 10.41 18.88
N ASP A 126 10.52 9.35 18.13
CA ASP A 126 11.10 9.40 16.79
C ASP A 126 10.02 9.44 15.71
N CYS A 127 10.36 10.04 14.59
CA CYS A 127 9.48 10.20 13.45
C CYS A 127 10.25 9.91 12.15
N LEU A 128 9.64 9.19 11.21
CA LEU A 128 10.22 8.93 9.90
C LEU A 128 9.70 9.97 8.91
N LEU A 129 10.64 10.61 8.22
CA LEU A 129 10.39 11.70 7.29
C LEU A 129 11.27 11.52 6.05
N TYR A 130 10.68 11.67 4.87
CA TYR A 130 11.44 11.77 3.63
C TYR A 130 11.36 13.18 3.07
N THR A 131 12.51 13.70 2.62
CA THR A 131 12.58 14.97 1.89
C THR A 131 12.69 14.70 0.39
N SER A 132 12.26 15.68 -0.41
CA SER A 132 12.26 15.55 -1.87
C SER A 132 13.64 15.43 -2.50
N ASP A 133 14.67 15.90 -1.81
CA ASP A 133 16.04 16.01 -2.35
C ASP A 133 16.96 14.86 -1.98
N ALA A 134 16.52 13.97 -1.10
CA ALA A 134 17.37 12.89 -0.63
C ALA A 134 16.52 11.64 -0.40
N ALA A 135 16.43 10.80 -1.41
CA ALA A 135 15.61 9.60 -1.42
C ALA A 135 15.86 8.66 -0.25
N ASP A 136 17.03 8.74 0.37
CA ASP A 136 17.44 7.87 1.48
C ASP A 136 17.60 8.60 2.81
N GLU A 137 17.34 9.90 2.85
CA GLU A 137 17.51 10.67 4.08
C GLU A 137 16.35 10.43 5.03
N ARG A 138 16.67 10.03 6.24
CA ARG A 138 15.72 9.84 7.32
C ARG A 138 16.07 10.77 8.45
N SER A 139 15.08 11.56 8.86
CA SER A 139 15.23 12.42 10.02
C SER A 139 14.46 11.84 11.19
N SER A 140 15.09 11.80 12.35
CA SER A 140 14.49 11.39 13.61
C SER A 140 14.11 12.65 14.39
N VAL A 141 12.85 12.75 14.79
CA VAL A 141 12.29 13.93 15.48
C VAL A 141 11.64 13.54 16.78
#